data_d7b1d68f5017a8c6049fa18c42a09686
#
_entry.id   d7b1d68f5017a8c6049fa18c42a09686
#
_cell.length_a   1.000
_cell.length_b   1.000
_cell.length_c   1.000
_cell.angle_alpha   90.00
_cell.angle_beta   90.00
_cell.angle_gamma   90.00
#
_symmetry.space_group_name_H-M   'P 1'
#
loop_
_entity.id
_entity.type
_entity.pdbx_description
1 polymer ?
#
loop_
_entity_poly.entity_id
_entity_poly.type
_entity_poly.pdbx_seq_one_letter_code
_entity_poly.pdbx_strand_id
1 'polypeptide(L)'
;MQDVLMCIQTGKTVDDIDRMRFETEEFYLKSEEEMAALFPKHPEAISNTMEIVDKCNLDFTFGQYHLPSFDVPDGYTAEEYLHKLCMEGFDRRYDPNDTEKRERLQYELDMIQRMGFVDYFLIVWDFIHYAKTHGIPVGPGRGSAAGSMVAYCLDITTLDPIQYSLYFERFLNPERVSMPDIDVDFCYERRQEVIDYVTRKYGADHVAQIVTFGTMAARNAIRDVGRALNIPYGDVDVVAKLIPTELHITIDKALAASEQLRQMYESNETIHKLIDTARSLEGMPRHASTHAAGVVITNEPVDHYVPLAANDGNMVTQFIMTTLEELGLLKMDFLGLRNLTVLSDAEKMVQRDHPDFHLDDISLNDDATYAMLAQGKTAGVFQLESAGITNVVTGFKPHSIEDITAVVALYRP
;
A
#
# COMPACT_ATOMS: atom_id res chain seq x y z
N MET A 1 6.01 -16.62 -27.71
CA MET A 1 5.77 -15.93 -26.42
C MET A 1 6.59 -14.66 -26.29
N GLN A 2 7.91 -14.72 -26.37
CA GLN A 2 8.81 -13.55 -26.28
C GLN A 2 8.49 -12.45 -27.30
N ASP A 3 8.24 -12.82 -28.56
CA ASP A 3 7.81 -11.88 -29.61
C ASP A 3 6.52 -11.13 -29.24
N VAL A 4 5.55 -11.83 -28.65
CA VAL A 4 4.29 -11.22 -28.20
C VAL A 4 4.55 -10.22 -27.06
N LEU A 5 5.40 -10.58 -26.09
CA LEU A 5 5.79 -9.66 -25.00
C LEU A 5 6.48 -8.39 -25.54
N MET A 6 7.40 -8.55 -26.49
CA MET A 6 8.06 -7.41 -27.14
C MET A 6 7.08 -6.54 -27.92
N CYS A 7 6.11 -7.13 -28.60
CA CYS A 7 5.03 -6.39 -29.28
C CYS A 7 4.15 -5.63 -28.26
N ILE A 8 3.80 -6.24 -27.13
CA ILE A 8 3.05 -5.58 -26.06
C ILE A 8 3.82 -4.35 -25.53
N GLN A 9 5.12 -4.52 -25.25
CA GLN A 9 5.97 -3.46 -24.71
C GLN A 9 6.19 -2.31 -25.69
N THR A 10 6.39 -2.60 -26.98
CA THR A 10 6.70 -1.62 -28.02
C THR A 10 5.46 -1.05 -28.73
N GLY A 11 4.26 -1.55 -28.41
CA GLY A 11 3.01 -1.15 -29.08
C GLY A 11 2.89 -1.62 -30.52
N LYS A 12 3.65 -2.65 -30.91
CA LYS A 12 3.66 -3.26 -32.25
C LYS A 12 2.79 -4.51 -32.29
N THR A 13 2.58 -5.04 -33.51
CA THR A 13 1.94 -6.34 -33.75
C THR A 13 2.97 -7.35 -34.25
N VAL A 14 2.66 -8.64 -34.19
CA VAL A 14 3.55 -9.70 -34.71
C VAL A 14 3.73 -9.62 -36.23
N ASP A 15 2.80 -8.97 -36.94
CA ASP A 15 2.80 -8.79 -38.39
C ASP A 15 3.65 -7.59 -38.84
N ASP A 16 4.02 -6.69 -37.93
CA ASP A 16 4.84 -5.53 -38.25
C ASP A 16 6.25 -5.95 -38.68
N ILE A 17 6.72 -5.47 -39.83
CA ILE A 17 8.02 -5.84 -40.40
C ILE A 17 9.16 -5.17 -39.60
N ASP A 18 8.95 -3.93 -39.14
CA ASP A 18 9.94 -3.08 -38.46
C ASP A 18 9.93 -3.22 -36.95
N ARG A 19 9.34 -4.29 -36.40
CA ARG A 19 9.29 -4.55 -34.97
C ARG A 19 10.62 -5.12 -34.44
N MET A 20 10.88 -4.88 -33.17
CA MET A 20 11.96 -5.55 -32.44
C MET A 20 11.66 -7.06 -32.36
N ARG A 21 12.61 -7.89 -32.72
CA ARG A 21 12.55 -9.34 -32.58
C ARG A 21 13.95 -9.91 -32.42
N PHE A 22 14.04 -11.06 -31.78
CA PHE A 22 15.29 -11.82 -31.78
C PHE A 22 15.42 -12.59 -33.11
N GLU A 23 16.64 -12.67 -33.64
CA GLU A 23 16.92 -13.35 -34.88
C GLU A 23 17.01 -14.87 -34.74
N THR A 24 17.06 -15.36 -33.50
CA THR A 24 17.26 -16.78 -33.18
C THR A 24 16.43 -17.17 -31.95
N GLU A 25 16.12 -18.45 -31.82
CA GLU A 25 15.43 -19.05 -30.67
C GLU A 25 16.39 -19.53 -29.56
N GLU A 26 17.69 -19.19 -29.68
CA GLU A 26 18.76 -19.68 -28.78
C GLU A 26 18.83 -18.99 -27.41
N PHE A 27 17.88 -18.08 -27.09
CA PHE A 27 17.81 -17.33 -25.82
C PHE A 27 17.03 -18.10 -24.74
N TYR A 28 17.39 -19.33 -24.48
CA TYR A 28 16.86 -20.14 -23.38
C TYR A 28 17.98 -20.56 -22.43
N LEU A 29 17.64 -21.00 -21.23
CA LEU A 29 18.60 -21.52 -20.27
C LEU A 29 19.12 -22.88 -20.78
N LYS A 30 20.36 -22.89 -21.27
CA LYS A 30 21.01 -24.06 -21.84
C LYS A 30 21.55 -24.98 -20.74
N SER A 31 21.63 -26.28 -21.04
CA SER A 31 22.31 -27.24 -20.18
C SER A 31 23.84 -27.05 -20.19
N GLU A 32 24.53 -27.68 -19.25
CA GLU A 32 26.00 -27.66 -19.20
C GLU A 32 26.60 -28.20 -20.47
N GLU A 33 26.07 -29.30 -21.02
CA GLU A 33 26.54 -29.93 -22.26
C GLU A 33 26.36 -29.02 -23.47
N GLU A 34 25.20 -28.33 -23.56
CA GLU A 34 24.93 -27.37 -24.63
C GLU A 34 25.88 -26.18 -24.55
N MET A 35 26.12 -25.65 -23.35
CA MET A 35 27.07 -24.57 -23.14
C MET A 35 28.51 -24.98 -23.45
N ALA A 36 28.93 -26.16 -23.01
CA ALA A 36 30.26 -26.70 -23.32
C ALA A 36 30.47 -26.89 -24.84
N ALA A 37 29.44 -27.29 -25.56
CA ALA A 37 29.50 -27.41 -27.01
C ALA A 37 29.66 -26.06 -27.73
N LEU A 38 29.14 -24.97 -27.16
CA LEU A 38 29.28 -23.61 -27.68
C LEU A 38 30.68 -23.02 -27.43
N PHE A 39 31.34 -23.45 -26.35
CA PHE A 39 32.67 -22.94 -25.94
C PHE A 39 33.75 -24.03 -25.87
N PRO A 40 33.96 -24.82 -26.94
CA PRO A 40 34.86 -25.98 -26.89
C PRO A 40 36.35 -25.61 -26.68
N LYS A 41 36.72 -24.35 -26.93
CA LYS A 41 38.09 -23.83 -26.71
C LYS A 41 38.32 -23.23 -25.33
N HIS A 42 37.27 -23.14 -24.55
CA HIS A 42 37.28 -22.46 -23.22
C HIS A 42 36.49 -23.30 -22.19
N PRO A 43 36.90 -24.56 -21.92
CA PRO A 43 36.21 -25.38 -20.92
C PRO A 43 36.28 -24.77 -19.51
N GLU A 44 37.31 -23.97 -19.23
CA GLU A 44 37.43 -23.21 -18.01
C GLU A 44 36.30 -22.20 -17.79
N ALA A 45 35.69 -21.68 -18.85
CA ALA A 45 34.55 -20.77 -18.74
C ALA A 45 33.34 -21.45 -18.11
N ILE A 46 33.18 -22.75 -18.36
CA ILE A 46 32.08 -23.54 -17.75
C ILE A 46 32.44 -23.91 -16.31
N SER A 47 33.66 -24.44 -16.06
CA SER A 47 34.07 -24.84 -14.71
C SER A 47 34.15 -23.65 -13.73
N ASN A 48 34.53 -22.46 -14.21
CA ASN A 48 34.61 -21.26 -13.37
C ASN A 48 33.22 -20.76 -12.89
N THR A 49 32.12 -21.24 -13.46
CA THR A 49 30.79 -20.97 -12.90
C THR A 49 30.68 -21.52 -11.47
N MET A 50 31.32 -22.66 -11.17
CA MET A 50 31.36 -23.23 -9.83
C MET A 50 32.18 -22.37 -8.85
N GLU A 51 33.26 -21.72 -9.32
CA GLU A 51 34.00 -20.77 -8.48
C GLU A 51 33.15 -19.58 -8.07
N ILE A 52 32.21 -19.16 -8.92
CA ILE A 52 31.26 -18.09 -8.59
C ILE A 52 30.27 -18.59 -7.55
N VAL A 53 29.76 -19.82 -7.72
CA VAL A 53 28.85 -20.44 -6.73
C VAL A 53 29.53 -20.53 -5.36
N ASP A 54 30.80 -20.98 -5.32
CA ASP A 54 31.55 -21.11 -4.07
C ASP A 54 31.83 -19.76 -3.36
N LYS A 55 31.82 -18.65 -4.12
CA LYS A 55 31.94 -17.30 -3.57
C LYS A 55 30.62 -16.70 -3.08
N CYS A 56 29.48 -17.29 -3.46
CA CYS A 56 28.15 -16.83 -3.08
C CYS A 56 27.72 -17.55 -1.79
N ASN A 57 27.79 -16.86 -0.66
CA ASN A 57 27.41 -17.37 0.66
C ASN A 57 26.38 -16.42 1.27
N LEU A 58 25.21 -16.32 0.65
CA LEU A 58 24.12 -15.48 1.10
C LEU A 58 22.95 -16.37 1.55
N ASP A 59 22.53 -16.18 2.80
CA ASP A 59 21.32 -16.77 3.36
C ASP A 59 20.38 -15.66 3.82
N PHE A 60 19.07 -15.87 3.62
CA PHE A 60 18.04 -14.98 4.15
C PHE A 60 17.52 -15.49 5.48
N THR A 61 17.46 -14.61 6.48
CA THR A 61 16.87 -14.92 7.79
C THR A 61 15.44 -14.40 7.81
N PHE A 62 14.48 -15.31 7.93
CA PHE A 62 13.05 -14.99 8.02
C PHE A 62 12.60 -14.97 9.49
N GLY A 63 11.53 -14.20 9.76
CA GLY A 63 10.90 -14.14 11.08
C GLY A 63 11.66 -13.32 12.13
N GLN A 64 12.64 -12.54 11.72
CA GLN A 64 13.29 -11.53 12.57
C GLN A 64 12.86 -10.13 12.08
N TYR A 65 12.42 -9.29 13.01
CA TYR A 65 12.07 -7.90 12.69
C TYR A 65 13.30 -7.01 12.79
N HIS A 66 13.49 -6.19 11.75
CA HIS A 66 14.58 -5.21 11.65
C HIS A 66 14.01 -3.80 11.81
N LEU A 67 13.59 -3.49 13.05
CA LEU A 67 13.05 -2.18 13.38
C LEU A 67 14.20 -1.18 13.53
N PRO A 68 14.07 0.04 12.97
CA PRO A 68 15.02 1.10 13.25
C PRO A 68 14.88 1.56 14.72
N SER A 69 15.98 2.01 15.30
CA SER A 69 15.98 2.64 16.63
C SER A 69 15.58 4.10 16.51
N PHE A 70 14.86 4.61 17.47
CA PHE A 70 14.56 6.04 17.59
C PHE A 70 15.57 6.72 18.49
N ASP A 71 16.18 7.80 18.00
CA ASP A 71 17.09 8.62 18.82
C ASP A 71 16.30 9.43 19.84
N VAL A 72 16.33 8.99 21.10
CA VAL A 72 15.67 9.69 22.21
C VAL A 72 16.55 10.80 22.77
N PRO A 73 15.96 11.86 23.38
CA PRO A 73 16.73 12.90 24.07
C PRO A 73 17.59 12.33 25.21
N ASP A 74 18.72 12.99 25.49
CA ASP A 74 19.64 12.62 26.57
C ASP A 74 18.92 12.40 27.91
N GLY A 75 19.22 11.31 28.57
CA GLY A 75 18.68 10.98 29.90
C GLY A 75 17.42 10.11 29.89
N TYR A 76 16.95 9.65 28.70
CA TYR A 76 15.81 8.75 28.58
C TYR A 76 16.18 7.46 27.87
N THR A 77 15.53 6.36 28.24
CA THR A 77 15.38 5.21 27.36
C THR A 77 14.19 5.42 26.42
N ALA A 78 14.06 4.62 25.36
CA ALA A 78 12.93 4.73 24.42
C ALA A 78 11.58 4.51 25.16
N GLU A 79 11.53 3.54 26.07
CA GLU A 79 10.36 3.24 26.89
C GLU A 79 9.98 4.42 27.80
N GLU A 80 10.95 4.99 28.50
CA GLU A 80 10.72 6.15 29.39
C GLU A 80 10.24 7.36 28.60
N TYR A 81 10.79 7.56 27.39
CA TYR A 81 10.39 8.68 26.55
C TYR A 81 8.99 8.49 25.98
N LEU A 82 8.66 7.29 25.50
CA LEU A 82 7.30 6.95 25.06
C LEU A 82 6.29 7.15 26.20
N HIS A 83 6.59 6.63 27.39
CA HIS A 83 5.74 6.78 28.57
C HIS A 83 5.52 8.26 28.91
N LYS A 84 6.58 9.07 28.92
CA LYS A 84 6.51 10.53 29.18
C LYS A 84 5.57 11.20 28.17
N LEU A 85 5.76 10.99 26.88
CA LEU A 85 4.92 11.59 25.83
C LEU A 85 3.45 11.19 25.99
N CYS A 86 3.20 9.92 26.32
CA CYS A 86 1.85 9.42 26.53
C CYS A 86 1.19 10.05 27.77
N MET A 87 1.94 10.22 28.86
CA MET A 87 1.40 10.88 30.07
C MET A 87 1.10 12.35 29.82
N GLU A 88 1.97 13.07 29.13
CA GLU A 88 1.71 14.45 28.71
C GLU A 88 0.46 14.56 27.83
N GLY A 89 0.29 13.59 26.92
CA GLY A 89 -0.90 13.49 26.06
C GLY A 89 -2.16 13.13 26.84
N PHE A 90 -2.06 12.23 27.80
CA PHE A 90 -3.16 11.86 28.68
C PHE A 90 -3.69 13.07 29.48
N ASP A 91 -2.79 13.82 30.11
CA ASP A 91 -3.14 14.98 30.92
C ASP A 91 -3.76 16.14 30.10
N ARG A 92 -3.50 16.19 28.77
CA ARG A 92 -4.16 17.12 27.84
C ARG A 92 -5.57 16.69 27.45
N ARG A 93 -5.86 15.37 27.46
CA ARG A 93 -7.06 14.79 26.82
C ARG A 93 -8.08 14.26 27.84
N TYR A 94 -7.64 13.89 29.04
CA TYR A 94 -8.45 13.28 30.09
C TYR A 94 -8.24 13.94 31.43
N ASP A 95 -9.12 13.65 32.36
CA ASP A 95 -8.90 14.03 33.78
C ASP A 95 -7.66 13.27 34.29
N PRO A 96 -6.64 13.98 34.80
CA PRO A 96 -5.45 13.34 35.35
C PRO A 96 -5.74 12.35 36.49
N ASN A 97 -6.91 12.41 37.14
CA ASN A 97 -7.32 11.52 38.22
C ASN A 97 -8.18 10.33 37.75
N ASP A 98 -8.44 10.20 36.45
CA ASP A 98 -9.20 9.06 35.88
C ASP A 98 -8.34 7.79 35.92
N THR A 99 -8.52 7.02 36.99
CA THR A 99 -7.73 5.80 37.23
C THR A 99 -8.01 4.71 36.22
N GLU A 100 -9.26 4.57 35.78
CA GLU A 100 -9.65 3.52 34.80
C GLU A 100 -8.95 3.74 33.46
N LYS A 101 -8.96 4.97 32.98
CA LYS A 101 -8.27 5.30 31.72
C LYS A 101 -6.74 5.21 31.85
N ARG A 102 -6.18 5.57 33.03
CA ARG A 102 -4.74 5.38 33.29
C ARG A 102 -4.34 3.90 33.26
N GLU A 103 -5.14 3.01 33.85
CA GLU A 103 -4.92 1.58 33.85
C GLU A 103 -4.95 1.04 32.41
N ARG A 104 -5.88 1.53 31.58
CA ARG A 104 -5.93 1.16 30.15
C ARG A 104 -4.69 1.65 29.39
N LEU A 105 -4.26 2.90 29.60
CA LEU A 105 -3.04 3.43 28.97
C LEU A 105 -1.81 2.61 29.38
N GLN A 106 -1.66 2.28 30.66
CA GLN A 106 -0.55 1.49 31.17
C GLN A 106 -0.56 0.07 30.57
N TYR A 107 -1.71 -0.56 30.46
CA TYR A 107 -1.88 -1.86 29.83
C TYR A 107 -1.39 -1.86 28.36
N GLU A 108 -1.76 -0.82 27.60
CA GLU A 108 -1.33 -0.69 26.21
C GLU A 108 0.20 -0.44 26.10
N LEU A 109 0.76 0.41 26.96
CA LEU A 109 2.21 0.66 27.01
C LEU A 109 2.99 -0.61 27.34
N ASP A 110 2.56 -1.38 28.35
CA ASP A 110 3.18 -2.66 28.72
C ASP A 110 3.11 -3.67 27.55
N MET A 111 2.01 -3.67 26.81
CA MET A 111 1.84 -4.53 25.64
C MET A 111 2.78 -4.14 24.49
N ILE A 112 2.86 -2.86 24.17
CA ILE A 112 3.74 -2.31 23.12
C ILE A 112 5.22 -2.61 23.47
N GLN A 113 5.61 -2.40 24.72
CA GLN A 113 6.96 -2.70 25.20
C GLN A 113 7.26 -4.21 25.10
N ARG A 114 6.35 -5.06 25.59
CA ARG A 114 6.52 -6.53 25.54
C ARG A 114 6.63 -7.07 24.13
N MET A 115 5.93 -6.45 23.16
CA MET A 115 5.99 -6.85 21.75
C MET A 115 7.17 -6.21 21.00
N GLY A 116 7.95 -5.32 21.62
CA GLY A 116 9.13 -4.69 21.02
C GLY A 116 8.83 -3.57 20.02
N PHE A 117 7.67 -2.91 20.12
CA PHE A 117 7.25 -1.87 19.17
C PHE A 117 7.38 -0.44 19.66
N VAL A 118 8.16 -0.20 20.74
CA VAL A 118 8.37 1.14 21.31
C VAL A 118 8.94 2.10 20.26
N ASP A 119 10.04 1.73 19.62
CA ASP A 119 10.66 2.56 18.57
C ASP A 119 9.73 2.83 17.39
N TYR A 120 8.91 1.85 17.01
CA TYR A 120 7.91 2.03 15.97
C TYR A 120 6.93 3.16 16.28
N PHE A 121 6.37 3.16 17.50
CA PHE A 121 5.44 4.21 17.92
C PHE A 121 6.13 5.58 17.99
N LEU A 122 7.38 5.64 18.44
CA LEU A 122 8.16 6.88 18.48
C LEU A 122 8.46 7.42 17.08
N ILE A 123 8.79 6.56 16.12
CA ILE A 123 9.03 6.95 14.72
C ILE A 123 7.75 7.47 14.08
N VAL A 124 6.61 6.78 14.29
CA VAL A 124 5.31 7.23 13.77
C VAL A 124 4.90 8.57 14.40
N TRP A 125 5.06 8.70 15.71
CA TRP A 125 4.83 9.96 16.41
C TRP A 125 5.68 11.09 15.85
N ASP A 126 6.94 10.84 15.59
CA ASP A 126 7.90 11.84 15.16
C ASP A 126 7.53 12.47 13.81
N PHE A 127 7.27 11.68 12.80
CA PHE A 127 6.94 12.24 11.48
C PHE A 127 5.53 12.87 11.46
N ILE A 128 4.58 12.40 12.29
CA ILE A 128 3.27 13.04 12.47
C ILE A 128 3.44 14.36 13.20
N HIS A 129 4.23 14.38 14.27
CA HIS A 129 4.55 15.60 15.02
C HIS A 129 5.23 16.64 14.14
N TYR A 130 6.22 16.21 13.32
CA TYR A 130 6.82 17.09 12.32
C TYR A 130 5.76 17.69 11.39
N ALA A 131 4.90 16.87 10.82
CA ALA A 131 3.86 17.33 9.90
C ALA A 131 2.95 18.38 10.57
N LYS A 132 2.42 18.07 11.77
CA LYS A 132 1.51 18.95 12.51
C LYS A 132 2.17 20.28 12.89
N THR A 133 3.41 20.24 13.39
CA THR A 133 4.15 21.46 13.77
C THR A 133 4.56 22.33 12.60
N HIS A 134 4.61 21.75 11.38
CA HIS A 134 4.88 22.50 10.14
C HIS A 134 3.59 22.85 9.36
N GLY A 135 2.42 22.67 9.99
CA GLY A 135 1.13 23.00 9.39
C GLY A 135 0.79 22.14 8.16
N ILE A 136 1.30 20.90 8.12
CA ILE A 136 0.91 19.91 7.11
C ILE A 136 -0.31 19.16 7.64
N PRO A 137 -1.49 19.22 6.97
CA PRO A 137 -2.67 18.52 7.43
C PRO A 137 -2.47 17.01 7.49
N VAL A 138 -2.86 16.42 8.62
CA VAL A 138 -2.82 14.99 8.91
C VAL A 138 -4.24 14.51 9.19
N GLY A 139 -4.59 13.33 8.67
CA GLY A 139 -5.91 12.73 8.90
C GLY A 139 -6.14 12.31 10.36
N PRO A 140 -7.39 12.08 10.75
CA PRO A 140 -7.75 11.75 12.13
C PRO A 140 -7.30 10.36 12.58
N GLY A 141 -6.72 9.57 11.70
CA GLY A 141 -6.40 8.16 11.87
C GLY A 141 -7.39 7.25 11.18
N ARG A 142 -6.97 6.02 10.92
CA ARG A 142 -7.75 5.00 10.22
C ARG A 142 -7.37 3.60 10.68
N GLY A 143 -8.16 2.61 10.24
CA GLY A 143 -7.87 1.20 10.52
C GLY A 143 -7.94 0.84 12.00
N SER A 144 -7.20 -0.16 12.40
CA SER A 144 -7.20 -0.70 13.77
C SER A 144 -6.46 0.19 14.77
N ALA A 145 -5.52 1.03 14.32
CA ALA A 145 -4.74 1.95 15.16
C ALA A 145 -5.62 2.95 15.94
N ALA A 146 -6.81 3.28 15.39
CA ALA A 146 -7.81 4.10 16.10
C ALA A 146 -8.28 3.49 17.45
N GLY A 147 -8.08 2.17 17.66
CA GLY A 147 -8.39 1.49 18.92
C GLY A 147 -7.33 1.67 20.01
N SER A 148 -6.18 2.32 19.72
CA SER A 148 -5.10 2.53 20.67
C SER A 148 -5.20 3.88 21.41
N MET A 149 -5.25 3.82 22.73
CA MET A 149 -5.16 5.00 23.60
C MET A 149 -3.74 5.61 23.55
N VAL A 150 -2.70 4.80 23.41
CA VAL A 150 -1.33 5.27 23.19
C VAL A 150 -1.26 6.11 21.92
N ALA A 151 -1.79 5.62 20.80
CA ALA A 151 -1.83 6.38 19.55
C ALA A 151 -2.62 7.69 19.68
N TYR A 152 -3.70 7.69 20.45
CA TYR A 152 -4.49 8.87 20.75
C TYR A 152 -3.73 9.88 21.63
N CYS A 153 -3.08 9.43 22.69
CA CYS A 153 -2.27 10.30 23.58
C CYS A 153 -1.05 10.90 22.86
N LEU A 154 -0.48 10.18 21.90
CA LEU A 154 0.62 10.64 21.06
C LEU A 154 0.20 11.56 19.90
N ASP A 155 -1.07 11.90 19.77
CA ASP A 155 -1.59 12.65 18.61
C ASP A 155 -1.39 11.92 17.24
N ILE A 156 -1.13 10.63 17.25
CA ILE A 156 -1.10 9.79 16.04
C ILE A 156 -2.51 9.69 15.46
N THR A 157 -3.51 9.50 16.34
CA THR A 157 -4.92 9.54 16.00
C THR A 157 -5.63 10.66 16.77
N THR A 158 -6.74 11.18 16.23
CA THR A 158 -7.58 12.18 16.90
C THR A 158 -8.92 11.63 17.39
N LEU A 159 -9.15 10.32 17.18
CA LEU A 159 -10.36 9.62 17.63
C LEU A 159 -10.12 9.02 19.02
N ASP A 160 -10.97 9.39 20.00
CA ASP A 160 -10.92 8.84 21.36
C ASP A 160 -11.43 7.38 21.34
N PRO A 161 -10.56 6.38 21.58
CA PRO A 161 -10.95 4.97 21.55
C PRO A 161 -11.96 4.61 22.65
N ILE A 162 -11.99 5.36 23.76
CA ILE A 162 -12.92 5.12 24.86
C ILE A 162 -14.31 5.62 24.48
N GLN A 163 -14.41 6.83 23.92
CA GLN A 163 -15.68 7.42 23.48
C GLN A 163 -16.40 6.52 22.47
N TYR A 164 -15.65 5.90 21.55
CA TYR A 164 -16.20 5.03 20.50
C TYR A 164 -16.16 3.54 20.84
N SER A 165 -15.81 3.17 22.08
CA SER A 165 -15.72 1.78 22.55
C SER A 165 -14.87 0.88 21.63
N LEU A 166 -13.71 1.39 21.18
CA LEU A 166 -12.79 0.67 20.33
C LEU A 166 -11.84 -0.21 21.13
N TYR A 167 -11.50 -1.37 20.57
CA TYR A 167 -10.66 -2.38 21.23
C TYR A 167 -9.22 -2.30 20.73
N PHE A 168 -8.26 -2.19 21.66
CA PHE A 168 -6.82 -2.22 21.36
C PHE A 168 -6.36 -3.55 20.78
N GLU A 169 -6.95 -4.65 21.22
CA GLU A 169 -6.61 -6.00 20.80
C GLU A 169 -6.90 -6.29 19.31
N ARG A 170 -7.67 -5.42 18.66
CA ARG A 170 -7.83 -5.45 17.20
C ARG A 170 -6.63 -4.88 16.46
N PHE A 171 -5.85 -4.03 17.13
CA PHE A 171 -4.65 -3.41 16.60
C PHE A 171 -3.41 -4.21 16.97
N LEU A 172 -3.20 -4.51 18.25
CA LEU A 172 -2.10 -5.34 18.74
C LEU A 172 -2.64 -6.47 19.60
N ASN A 173 -2.29 -7.71 19.23
CA ASN A 173 -2.68 -8.90 19.97
C ASN A 173 -1.48 -9.86 20.04
N PRO A 174 -0.99 -10.21 21.25
CA PRO A 174 0.17 -11.10 21.40
C PRO A 174 -0.09 -12.53 20.92
N GLU A 175 -1.35 -12.97 20.82
CA GLU A 175 -1.71 -14.27 20.27
C GLU A 175 -1.65 -14.29 18.73
N ARG A 176 -1.71 -13.11 18.12
CA ARG A 176 -1.57 -12.93 16.68
C ARG A 176 -0.30 -12.13 16.40
N VAL A 177 0.80 -12.83 16.22
CA VAL A 177 2.09 -12.21 15.89
C VAL A 177 2.00 -11.60 14.49
N SER A 178 1.60 -10.33 14.43
CA SER A 178 1.64 -9.50 13.21
C SER A 178 2.26 -8.16 13.56
N MET A 179 3.02 -7.60 12.64
CA MET A 179 3.53 -6.24 12.81
C MET A 179 2.39 -5.22 12.92
N PRO A 180 2.54 -4.16 13.73
CA PRO A 180 1.62 -3.04 13.72
C PRO A 180 1.65 -2.34 12.36
N ASP A 181 0.49 -1.93 11.88
CA ASP A 181 0.34 -1.17 10.64
C ASP A 181 -0.46 0.09 10.94
N ILE A 182 0.22 1.22 11.04
CA ILE A 182 -0.39 2.54 11.25
C ILE A 182 -0.36 3.29 9.93
N ASP A 183 -1.48 3.24 9.23
CA ASP A 183 -1.71 4.05 8.04
C ASP A 183 -1.92 5.53 8.40
N VAL A 184 -1.16 6.44 7.80
CA VAL A 184 -1.28 7.87 8.03
C VAL A 184 -1.64 8.61 6.75
N ASP A 185 -2.77 9.31 6.79
CA ASP A 185 -3.20 10.17 5.70
C ASP A 185 -2.60 11.57 5.86
N PHE A 186 -1.86 12.04 4.85
CA PHE A 186 -1.30 13.41 4.77
C PHE A 186 -1.97 14.22 3.67
N CYS A 187 -1.92 15.52 3.78
CA CYS A 187 -2.25 16.42 2.68
C CYS A 187 -1.52 15.97 1.40
N TYR A 188 -2.29 15.74 0.33
CA TYR A 188 -1.76 15.20 -0.93
C TYR A 188 -0.60 16.03 -1.51
N GLU A 189 -0.70 17.35 -1.42
CA GLU A 189 0.29 18.28 -1.99
C GLU A 189 1.58 18.36 -1.17
N ARG A 190 1.47 18.20 0.16
CA ARG A 190 2.60 18.39 1.07
C ARG A 190 3.17 17.09 1.67
N ARG A 191 2.62 15.93 1.31
CA ARG A 191 3.10 14.63 1.75
C ARG A 191 4.60 14.42 1.50
N GLN A 192 5.10 14.89 0.35
CA GLN A 192 6.51 14.72 0.00
C GLN A 192 7.44 15.40 1.00
N GLU A 193 7.05 16.53 1.58
CA GLU A 193 7.84 17.22 2.63
C GLU A 193 8.08 16.33 3.86
N VAL A 194 7.10 15.48 4.21
CA VAL A 194 7.23 14.54 5.33
C VAL A 194 8.17 13.38 4.97
N ILE A 195 8.08 12.85 3.76
CA ILE A 195 9.00 11.81 3.26
C ILE A 195 10.43 12.36 3.22
N ASP A 196 10.61 13.58 2.75
CA ASP A 196 11.93 14.26 2.71
C ASP A 196 12.47 14.49 4.13
N TYR A 197 11.61 14.80 5.10
CA TYR A 197 11.99 14.90 6.50
C TYR A 197 12.52 13.57 7.04
N VAL A 198 11.77 12.49 6.83
CA VAL A 198 12.15 11.13 7.24
C VAL A 198 13.50 10.74 6.61
N THR A 199 13.65 10.97 5.31
CA THR A 199 14.90 10.69 4.59
C THR A 199 16.08 11.46 5.16
N ARG A 200 15.90 12.76 5.51
CA ARG A 200 16.96 13.56 6.14
C ARG A 200 17.29 13.11 7.56
N LYS A 201 16.27 12.71 8.33
CA LYS A 201 16.43 12.36 9.76
C LYS A 201 17.08 10.99 9.93
N TYR A 202 16.61 10.01 9.19
CA TYR A 202 17.04 8.60 9.35
C TYR A 202 18.22 8.23 8.42
N GLY A 203 18.53 9.07 7.42
CA GLY A 203 19.58 8.82 6.44
C GLY A 203 19.04 8.39 5.07
N ALA A 204 19.62 8.93 4.00
CA ALA A 204 19.18 8.63 2.64
C ALA A 204 19.49 7.19 2.20
N ASP A 205 20.40 6.52 2.86
CA ASP A 205 20.77 5.11 2.70
C ASP A 205 19.95 4.16 3.58
N HIS A 206 19.26 4.70 4.61
CA HIS A 206 18.38 3.95 5.52
C HIS A 206 16.90 4.03 5.14
N VAL A 207 16.56 4.82 4.12
CA VAL A 207 15.17 5.04 3.69
C VAL A 207 15.02 4.73 2.22
N ALA A 208 14.09 3.86 1.85
CA ALA A 208 13.76 3.56 0.46
C ALA A 208 12.27 3.46 0.24
N GLN A 209 11.81 3.88 -0.94
CA GLN A 209 10.45 3.62 -1.37
C GLN A 209 10.30 2.17 -1.82
N ILE A 210 9.08 1.63 -1.75
CA ILE A 210 8.80 0.23 -2.11
C ILE A 210 8.47 0.16 -3.61
N VAL A 211 9.03 -0.84 -4.31
CA VAL A 211 8.65 -1.12 -5.69
C VAL A 211 7.28 -1.81 -5.74
N THR A 212 6.53 -1.51 -6.80
CA THR A 212 5.35 -2.30 -7.18
C THR A 212 5.47 -2.76 -8.62
N PHE A 213 4.97 -3.96 -8.90
CA PHE A 213 4.91 -4.47 -10.27
C PHE A 213 3.46 -4.49 -10.73
N GLY A 214 3.18 -3.75 -11.80
CA GLY A 214 1.95 -3.93 -12.54
C GLY A 214 2.00 -5.26 -13.29
N THR A 215 1.13 -6.20 -12.93
CA THR A 215 1.04 -7.50 -13.59
C THR A 215 -0.07 -7.54 -14.64
N MET A 216 0.07 -8.43 -15.63
CA MET A 216 -0.94 -8.68 -16.62
C MET A 216 -2.08 -9.53 -16.02
N ALA A 217 -3.11 -8.87 -15.49
CA ALA A 217 -4.33 -9.56 -15.04
C ALA A 217 -5.14 -10.09 -16.23
N ALA A 218 -5.97 -11.11 -16.01
CA ALA A 218 -6.69 -11.86 -17.05
C ALA A 218 -7.29 -11.02 -18.19
N ARG A 219 -8.10 -9.98 -17.88
CA ARG A 219 -8.71 -9.12 -18.89
C ARG A 219 -7.69 -8.29 -19.69
N ASN A 220 -6.66 -7.80 -19.00
CA ASN A 220 -5.61 -7.01 -19.62
C ASN A 220 -4.71 -7.90 -20.49
N ALA A 221 -4.39 -9.11 -20.04
CA ALA A 221 -3.64 -10.09 -20.82
C ALA A 221 -4.35 -10.41 -22.14
N ILE A 222 -5.67 -10.67 -22.12
CA ILE A 222 -6.48 -10.89 -23.34
C ILE A 222 -6.41 -9.68 -24.27
N ARG A 223 -6.57 -8.45 -23.77
CA ARG A 223 -6.54 -7.25 -24.62
C ARG A 223 -5.16 -6.96 -25.19
N ASP A 224 -4.12 -7.09 -24.39
CA ASP A 224 -2.75 -6.83 -24.82
C ASP A 224 -2.27 -7.87 -25.83
N VAL A 225 -2.55 -9.15 -25.58
CA VAL A 225 -2.25 -10.24 -26.52
C VAL A 225 -3.06 -10.12 -27.80
N GLY A 226 -4.35 -9.80 -27.70
CA GLY A 226 -5.21 -9.59 -28.87
C GLY A 226 -4.67 -8.49 -29.78
N ARG A 227 -4.23 -7.37 -29.20
CA ARG A 227 -3.56 -6.30 -29.94
C ARG A 227 -2.26 -6.76 -30.56
N ALA A 228 -1.40 -7.46 -29.82
CA ALA A 228 -0.12 -7.96 -30.32
C ALA A 228 -0.28 -9.00 -31.45
N LEU A 229 -1.31 -9.82 -31.39
CA LEU A 229 -1.66 -10.81 -32.44
C LEU A 229 -2.46 -10.20 -33.61
N ASN A 230 -2.66 -8.87 -33.63
CA ASN A 230 -3.41 -8.14 -34.65
C ASN A 230 -4.87 -8.63 -34.84
N ILE A 231 -5.49 -9.09 -33.73
CA ILE A 231 -6.91 -9.50 -33.71
C ILE A 231 -7.79 -8.25 -33.60
N PRO A 232 -8.91 -8.16 -34.37
CA PRO A 232 -9.80 -6.99 -34.29
C PRO A 232 -10.26 -6.72 -32.86
N TYR A 233 -10.21 -5.44 -32.45
CA TYR A 233 -10.54 -5.02 -31.10
C TYR A 233 -11.93 -5.49 -30.64
N GLY A 234 -12.93 -5.47 -31.55
CA GLY A 234 -14.31 -5.90 -31.24
C GLY A 234 -14.36 -7.37 -30.77
N ASP A 235 -13.62 -8.26 -31.42
CA ASP A 235 -13.59 -9.69 -31.10
C ASP A 235 -12.87 -9.92 -29.77
N VAL A 236 -11.75 -9.21 -29.55
CA VAL A 236 -10.99 -9.27 -28.29
C VAL A 236 -11.81 -8.74 -27.12
N ASP A 237 -12.55 -7.65 -27.31
CA ASP A 237 -13.35 -7.02 -26.23
C ASP A 237 -14.54 -7.89 -25.83
N VAL A 238 -15.14 -8.62 -26.77
CA VAL A 238 -16.17 -9.63 -26.46
C VAL A 238 -15.60 -10.70 -25.51
N VAL A 239 -14.42 -11.27 -25.83
CA VAL A 239 -13.77 -12.26 -24.98
C VAL A 239 -13.41 -11.68 -23.61
N ALA A 240 -12.84 -10.48 -23.57
CA ALA A 240 -12.45 -9.81 -22.33
C ALA A 240 -13.66 -9.51 -21.41
N LYS A 241 -14.82 -9.19 -21.97
CA LYS A 241 -16.07 -8.94 -21.20
C LYS A 241 -16.68 -10.21 -20.62
N LEU A 242 -16.40 -11.38 -21.17
CA LEU A 242 -16.87 -12.66 -20.65
C LEU A 242 -16.08 -13.13 -19.41
N ILE A 243 -14.94 -12.50 -19.12
CA ILE A 243 -14.21 -12.76 -17.87
C ILE A 243 -14.97 -12.10 -16.71
N PRO A 244 -15.35 -12.86 -15.65
CA PRO A 244 -16.04 -12.31 -14.48
C PRO A 244 -15.27 -11.17 -13.79
N THR A 245 -15.99 -10.29 -13.08
CA THR A 245 -15.40 -9.16 -12.34
C THR A 245 -14.99 -9.51 -10.91
N GLU A 246 -14.61 -10.74 -10.69
CA GLU A 246 -14.14 -11.20 -9.37
C GLU A 246 -12.70 -10.75 -9.14
N LEU A 247 -12.38 -10.46 -7.87
CA LEU A 247 -11.03 -10.10 -7.46
C LEU A 247 -10.08 -11.30 -7.65
N HIS A 248 -8.91 -11.07 -8.26
CA HIS A 248 -7.91 -12.10 -8.56
C HIS A 248 -8.44 -13.25 -9.44
N ILE A 249 -9.40 -12.96 -10.33
CA ILE A 249 -9.85 -13.92 -11.34
C ILE A 249 -8.71 -14.24 -12.30
N THR A 250 -8.46 -15.52 -12.54
CA THR A 250 -7.52 -15.99 -13.58
C THR A 250 -8.26 -16.43 -14.84
N ILE A 251 -7.56 -16.53 -15.95
CA ILE A 251 -8.13 -17.02 -17.22
C ILE A 251 -8.69 -18.45 -17.02
N ASP A 252 -8.00 -19.31 -16.28
CA ASP A 252 -8.47 -20.67 -15.97
C ASP A 252 -9.76 -20.67 -15.16
N LYS A 253 -9.84 -19.84 -14.12
CA LYS A 253 -11.07 -19.67 -13.33
C LYS A 253 -12.20 -19.11 -14.18
N ALA A 254 -11.90 -18.15 -15.05
CA ALA A 254 -12.88 -17.57 -15.97
C ALA A 254 -13.43 -18.61 -16.96
N LEU A 255 -12.59 -19.47 -17.53
CA LEU A 255 -13.00 -20.59 -18.40
C LEU A 255 -13.87 -21.59 -17.65
N ALA A 256 -13.58 -21.85 -16.37
CA ALA A 256 -14.40 -22.72 -15.54
C ALA A 256 -15.77 -22.12 -15.21
N ALA A 257 -15.82 -20.79 -14.95
CA ALA A 257 -17.03 -20.09 -14.52
C ALA A 257 -17.96 -19.65 -15.66
N SER A 258 -17.41 -19.33 -16.85
CA SER A 258 -18.17 -18.81 -18.00
C SER A 258 -18.31 -19.87 -19.09
N GLU A 259 -19.52 -20.44 -19.22
CA GLU A 259 -19.83 -21.40 -20.29
C GLU A 259 -19.66 -20.78 -21.67
N GLN A 260 -20.08 -19.54 -21.86
CA GLN A 260 -19.98 -18.84 -23.14
C GLN A 260 -18.50 -18.61 -23.52
N LEU A 261 -17.63 -18.27 -22.56
CA LEU A 261 -16.18 -18.13 -22.83
C LEU A 261 -15.58 -19.48 -23.25
N ARG A 262 -15.97 -20.57 -22.60
CA ARG A 262 -15.53 -21.93 -22.91
C ARG A 262 -15.96 -22.36 -24.30
N GLN A 263 -17.22 -22.12 -24.66
CA GLN A 263 -17.72 -22.43 -26.02
C GLN A 263 -16.96 -21.67 -27.10
N MET A 264 -16.65 -20.38 -26.88
CA MET A 264 -15.83 -19.61 -27.82
C MET A 264 -14.40 -20.14 -27.91
N TYR A 265 -13.80 -20.53 -26.79
CA TYR A 265 -12.49 -21.14 -26.73
C TYR A 265 -12.42 -22.46 -27.50
N GLU A 266 -13.43 -23.32 -27.39
CA GLU A 266 -13.49 -24.65 -28.06
C GLU A 266 -13.84 -24.57 -29.53
N SER A 267 -14.66 -23.58 -29.95
CA SER A 267 -15.22 -23.51 -31.30
C SER A 267 -14.45 -22.60 -32.27
N ASN A 268 -13.58 -21.71 -31.79
CA ASN A 268 -12.89 -20.70 -32.59
C ASN A 268 -11.38 -20.76 -32.40
N GLU A 269 -10.66 -21.17 -33.46
CA GLU A 269 -9.19 -21.35 -33.42
C GLU A 269 -8.44 -20.05 -33.10
N THR A 270 -8.91 -18.90 -33.58
CA THR A 270 -8.30 -17.58 -33.27
C THR A 270 -8.47 -17.23 -31.81
N ILE A 271 -9.66 -17.47 -31.25
CA ILE A 271 -9.92 -17.24 -29.83
C ILE A 271 -9.16 -18.23 -28.94
N HIS A 272 -9.06 -19.48 -29.36
CA HIS A 272 -8.25 -20.50 -28.72
C HIS A 272 -6.79 -20.04 -28.58
N LYS A 273 -6.17 -19.64 -29.70
CA LYS A 273 -4.80 -19.12 -29.70
C LYS A 273 -4.64 -17.84 -28.84
N LEU A 274 -5.62 -16.95 -28.90
CA LEU A 274 -5.63 -15.72 -28.07
C LEU A 274 -5.60 -16.08 -26.58
N ILE A 275 -6.49 -16.96 -26.15
CA ILE A 275 -6.64 -17.35 -24.74
C ILE A 275 -5.41 -18.10 -24.25
N ASP A 276 -4.89 -19.07 -25.01
CA ASP A 276 -3.69 -19.84 -24.62
C ASP A 276 -2.45 -18.96 -24.52
N THR A 277 -2.30 -18.02 -25.47
CA THR A 277 -1.20 -17.06 -25.42
C THR A 277 -1.34 -16.13 -24.21
N ALA A 278 -2.54 -15.61 -23.95
CA ALA A 278 -2.81 -14.74 -22.80
C ALA A 278 -2.61 -15.46 -21.45
N ARG A 279 -3.03 -16.71 -21.36
CA ARG A 279 -2.85 -17.59 -20.20
C ARG A 279 -1.38 -17.82 -19.85
N SER A 280 -0.52 -17.95 -20.88
CA SER A 280 0.93 -18.10 -20.67
C SER A 280 1.61 -16.79 -20.23
N LEU A 281 0.99 -15.64 -20.44
CA LEU A 281 1.49 -14.32 -20.07
C LEU A 281 0.79 -13.73 -18.84
N GLU A 282 -0.31 -14.34 -18.40
CA GLU A 282 -1.05 -13.91 -17.21
C GLU A 282 -0.14 -13.92 -15.97
N GLY A 283 -0.24 -12.87 -15.15
CA GLY A 283 0.57 -12.71 -13.94
C GLY A 283 1.99 -12.21 -14.18
N MET A 284 2.49 -12.17 -15.42
CA MET A 284 3.83 -11.63 -15.68
C MET A 284 3.90 -10.12 -15.39
N PRO A 285 5.01 -9.63 -14.80
CA PRO A 285 5.24 -8.20 -14.63
C PRO A 285 5.25 -7.48 -15.99
N ARG A 286 4.54 -6.36 -16.05
CA ARG A 286 4.46 -5.50 -17.23
C ARG A 286 5.34 -4.26 -17.10
N HIS A 287 5.32 -3.65 -15.95
CA HIS A 287 6.12 -2.47 -15.60
C HIS A 287 6.39 -2.45 -14.09
N ALA A 288 7.52 -1.86 -13.74
CA ALA A 288 7.82 -1.50 -12.37
C ALA A 288 7.34 -0.06 -12.11
N SER A 289 6.77 0.15 -10.94
CA SER A 289 6.34 1.45 -10.44
C SER A 289 6.77 1.59 -8.99
N THR A 290 6.66 2.79 -8.44
CA THR A 290 6.86 3.04 -7.02
C THR A 290 5.54 2.89 -6.29
N HIS A 291 5.54 2.27 -5.11
CA HIS A 291 4.37 2.19 -4.24
C HIS A 291 3.86 3.58 -3.88
N ALA A 292 2.54 3.75 -3.91
CA ALA A 292 1.93 5.08 -3.74
C ALA A 292 2.19 5.71 -2.36
N ALA A 293 2.45 4.90 -1.33
CA ALA A 293 2.55 5.34 0.05
C ALA A 293 3.69 4.70 0.85
N GLY A 294 4.07 3.45 0.54
CA GLY A 294 4.98 2.65 1.35
C GLY A 294 6.44 3.09 1.26
N VAL A 295 7.03 3.30 2.43
CA VAL A 295 8.44 3.60 2.63
C VAL A 295 8.99 2.65 3.68
N VAL A 296 10.15 2.08 3.46
CA VAL A 296 10.91 1.33 4.48
C VAL A 296 11.92 2.23 5.15
N ILE A 297 12.04 2.07 6.48
CA ILE A 297 13.07 2.71 7.30
C ILE A 297 13.81 1.58 8.02
N THR A 298 15.13 1.57 7.95
CA THR A 298 15.97 0.49 8.50
C THR A 298 17.06 1.03 9.44
N ASN A 299 17.52 0.18 10.36
CA ASN A 299 18.58 0.51 11.30
C ASN A 299 19.97 0.55 10.65
N GLU A 300 20.23 -0.40 9.74
CA GLU A 300 21.41 -0.44 8.89
C GLU A 300 21.02 0.03 7.48
N PRO A 301 21.96 0.41 6.59
CA PRO A 301 21.64 0.74 5.21
C PRO A 301 20.72 -0.28 4.54
N VAL A 302 19.72 0.18 3.76
CA VAL A 302 18.69 -0.69 3.17
C VAL A 302 19.28 -1.79 2.29
N ASP A 303 20.42 -1.54 1.64
CA ASP A 303 21.12 -2.49 0.77
C ASP A 303 21.79 -3.66 1.55
N HIS A 304 21.89 -3.57 2.88
CA HIS A 304 22.26 -4.70 3.73
C HIS A 304 21.14 -5.76 3.82
N TYR A 305 19.91 -5.37 3.58
CA TYR A 305 18.74 -6.25 3.69
C TYR A 305 18.19 -6.67 2.33
N VAL A 306 18.11 -5.72 1.38
CA VAL A 306 17.47 -5.94 0.09
C VAL A 306 18.17 -5.16 -1.02
N PRO A 307 18.22 -5.69 -2.26
CA PRO A 307 18.78 -4.97 -3.38
C PRO A 307 17.94 -3.73 -3.71
N LEU A 308 18.61 -2.66 -4.12
CA LEU A 308 18.01 -1.39 -4.48
C LEU A 308 18.08 -1.12 -6.00
N ALA A 309 17.16 -0.31 -6.49
CA ALA A 309 17.15 0.23 -7.85
C ALA A 309 16.82 1.72 -7.82
N ALA A 310 17.12 2.43 -8.92
CA ALA A 310 16.68 3.80 -9.13
C ALA A 310 15.43 3.80 -10.02
N ASN A 311 14.36 4.48 -9.59
CA ASN A 311 13.16 4.72 -10.37
C ASN A 311 12.81 6.22 -10.31
N ASP A 312 12.81 6.91 -11.47
CA ASP A 312 12.56 8.35 -11.57
C ASP A 312 13.42 9.20 -10.58
N GLY A 313 14.68 8.78 -10.37
CA GLY A 313 15.62 9.48 -9.47
C GLY A 313 15.48 9.14 -7.99
N ASN A 314 14.51 8.33 -7.59
CA ASN A 314 14.34 7.86 -6.22
C ASN A 314 14.91 6.46 -6.04
N MET A 315 15.45 6.19 -4.84
CA MET A 315 15.85 4.84 -4.45
C MET A 315 14.60 4.01 -4.12
N VAL A 316 14.48 2.86 -4.76
CA VAL A 316 13.39 1.90 -4.53
C VAL A 316 13.95 0.52 -4.23
N THR A 317 13.26 -0.24 -3.40
CA THR A 317 13.57 -1.66 -3.17
C THR A 317 13.30 -2.45 -4.46
N GLN A 318 14.06 -3.52 -4.71
CA GLN A 318 13.77 -4.44 -5.82
C GLN A 318 12.75 -5.53 -5.42
N PHE A 319 12.46 -5.67 -4.13
CA PHE A 319 11.45 -6.57 -3.60
C PHE A 319 10.15 -5.82 -3.30
N ILE A 320 9.02 -6.51 -3.52
CA ILE A 320 7.67 -6.00 -3.24
C ILE A 320 7.37 -6.07 -1.73
N MET A 321 6.34 -5.36 -1.31
CA MET A 321 5.92 -5.21 0.09
C MET A 321 5.84 -6.55 0.85
N THR A 322 5.21 -7.58 0.29
CA THR A 322 5.07 -8.87 0.96
C THR A 322 6.40 -9.55 1.23
N THR A 323 7.35 -9.47 0.30
CA THR A 323 8.70 -10.02 0.48
C THR A 323 9.50 -9.22 1.52
N LEU A 324 9.31 -7.89 1.57
CA LEU A 324 9.95 -7.05 2.61
C LEU A 324 9.43 -7.40 4.00
N GLU A 325 8.13 -7.65 4.14
CA GLU A 325 7.52 -8.10 5.40
C GLU A 325 8.04 -9.48 5.84
N GLU A 326 8.18 -10.42 4.90
CA GLU A 326 8.78 -11.74 5.16
C GLU A 326 10.24 -11.64 5.63
N LEU A 327 10.98 -10.66 5.10
CA LEU A 327 12.34 -10.33 5.51
C LEU A 327 12.41 -9.49 6.80
N GLY A 328 11.26 -9.20 7.43
CA GLY A 328 11.19 -8.47 8.68
C GLY A 328 11.37 -6.96 8.59
N LEU A 329 11.33 -6.39 7.38
CA LEU A 329 11.37 -4.94 7.19
C LEU A 329 9.98 -4.34 7.35
N LEU A 330 9.89 -3.26 8.13
CA LEU A 330 8.64 -2.60 8.42
C LEU A 330 8.35 -1.49 7.41
N LYS A 331 7.16 -1.57 6.83
CA LYS A 331 6.60 -0.54 5.96
C LYS A 331 5.99 0.58 6.80
N MET A 332 6.26 1.82 6.44
CA MET A 332 5.56 3.01 6.92
C MET A 332 4.71 3.58 5.79
N ASP A 333 3.40 3.76 6.03
CA ASP A 333 2.49 4.25 5.00
C ASP A 333 2.24 5.75 5.11
N PHE A 334 2.73 6.48 4.11
CA PHE A 334 2.51 7.91 3.91
C PHE A 334 1.43 8.10 2.83
N LEU A 335 0.16 7.99 3.19
CA LEU A 335 -0.93 8.10 2.25
C LEU A 335 -1.22 9.57 1.88
N GLY A 336 -1.51 9.85 0.63
CA GLY A 336 -1.90 11.19 0.17
C GLY A 336 -3.41 11.30 0.02
N LEU A 337 -4.07 12.12 0.83
CA LEU A 337 -5.51 12.33 0.79
C LEU A 337 -5.85 13.75 0.32
N ARG A 338 -6.45 13.88 -0.87
CA ARG A 338 -6.85 15.17 -1.44
C ARG A 338 -7.89 15.92 -0.61
N ASN A 339 -8.77 15.19 0.08
CA ASN A 339 -9.79 15.80 0.94
C ASN A 339 -9.16 16.60 2.09
N LEU A 340 -8.01 16.18 2.62
CA LEU A 340 -7.28 16.97 3.62
C LEU A 340 -6.80 18.31 3.06
N THR A 341 -6.34 18.34 1.82
CA THR A 341 -5.96 19.59 1.13
C THR A 341 -7.16 20.49 0.98
N VAL A 342 -8.29 19.96 0.48
CA VAL A 342 -9.54 20.72 0.28
C VAL A 342 -10.05 21.29 1.61
N LEU A 343 -10.07 20.49 2.67
CA LEU A 343 -10.52 20.93 4.00
C LEU A 343 -9.61 22.03 4.56
N SER A 344 -8.29 21.84 4.50
CA SER A 344 -7.33 22.86 4.95
C SER A 344 -7.44 24.18 4.20
N ASP A 345 -7.66 24.12 2.88
CA ASP A 345 -7.81 25.33 2.08
C ASP A 345 -9.14 26.03 2.36
N ALA A 346 -10.22 25.26 2.57
CA ALA A 346 -11.52 25.80 2.96
C ALA A 346 -11.43 26.49 4.35
N GLU A 347 -10.77 25.86 5.32
CA GLU A 347 -10.52 26.45 6.63
C GLU A 347 -9.79 27.79 6.53
N LYS A 348 -8.67 27.84 5.79
CA LYS A 348 -7.92 29.07 5.54
C LYS A 348 -8.75 30.16 4.86
N MET A 349 -9.67 29.78 3.95
CA MET A 349 -10.57 30.74 3.31
C MET A 349 -11.57 31.33 4.30
N VAL A 350 -12.15 30.51 5.19
CA VAL A 350 -13.07 30.97 6.24
C VAL A 350 -12.33 31.85 7.26
N GLN A 351 -11.11 31.49 7.63
CA GLN A 351 -10.29 32.24 8.59
C GLN A 351 -9.93 33.66 8.14
N ARG A 352 -10.08 34.00 6.85
CA ARG A 352 -9.91 35.39 6.37
C ARG A 352 -10.93 36.34 6.98
N ASP A 353 -12.16 35.85 7.16
CA ASP A 353 -13.27 36.63 7.71
C ASP A 353 -13.56 36.26 9.17
N HIS A 354 -13.18 35.06 9.59
CA HIS A 354 -13.38 34.47 10.91
C HIS A 354 -12.06 33.84 11.42
N PRO A 355 -11.11 34.66 11.94
CA PRO A 355 -9.75 34.16 12.28
C PRO A 355 -9.71 33.05 13.34
N ASP A 356 -10.71 32.97 14.21
CA ASP A 356 -10.82 31.98 15.29
C ASP A 356 -11.57 30.70 14.86
N PHE A 357 -11.90 30.57 13.57
CA PHE A 357 -12.58 29.37 13.08
C PHE A 357 -11.61 28.19 12.93
N HIS A 358 -11.97 27.03 13.50
CA HIS A 358 -11.26 25.78 13.33
C HIS A 358 -12.22 24.66 12.94
N LEU A 359 -11.80 23.79 12.01
CA LEU A 359 -12.60 22.64 11.57
C LEU A 359 -12.93 21.69 12.72
N ASP A 360 -12.01 21.52 13.67
CA ASP A 360 -12.19 20.65 14.85
C ASP A 360 -13.30 21.15 15.80
N ASP A 361 -13.69 22.41 15.73
CA ASP A 361 -14.76 23.03 16.53
C ASP A 361 -16.15 22.85 15.94
N ILE A 362 -16.24 22.29 14.71
CA ILE A 362 -17.54 22.08 14.04
C ILE A 362 -18.32 20.98 14.76
N SER A 363 -19.57 21.30 15.11
CA SER A 363 -20.49 20.31 15.66
C SER A 363 -20.82 19.21 14.64
N LEU A 364 -20.72 17.96 15.05
CA LEU A 364 -21.16 16.82 14.26
C LEU A 364 -22.69 16.65 14.27
N ASN A 365 -23.41 17.42 15.04
CA ASN A 365 -24.88 17.43 15.15
C ASN A 365 -25.47 18.55 14.31
N ASP A 366 -25.51 18.39 12.99
CA ASP A 366 -26.10 19.34 12.05
C ASP A 366 -27.21 18.71 11.22
N ASP A 367 -28.46 18.95 11.61
CA ASP A 367 -29.65 18.43 10.95
C ASP A 367 -29.72 18.80 9.46
N ALA A 368 -29.20 19.97 9.08
CA ALA A 368 -29.21 20.43 7.70
C ALA A 368 -28.29 19.57 6.81
N THR A 369 -27.12 19.20 7.32
CA THR A 369 -26.19 18.30 6.65
C THR A 369 -26.79 16.90 6.48
N TYR A 370 -27.41 16.32 7.54
CA TYR A 370 -28.04 15.01 7.44
C TYR A 370 -29.25 15.03 6.49
N ALA A 371 -30.05 16.08 6.50
CA ALA A 371 -31.15 16.25 5.54
C ALA A 371 -30.66 16.35 4.09
N MET A 372 -29.53 17.01 3.85
CA MET A 372 -28.87 17.08 2.54
C MET A 372 -28.41 15.69 2.07
N LEU A 373 -27.75 14.93 2.94
CA LEU A 373 -27.30 13.56 2.66
C LEU A 373 -28.49 12.63 2.37
N ALA A 374 -29.56 12.71 3.18
CA ALA A 374 -30.79 11.93 3.00
C ALA A 374 -31.49 12.22 1.66
N GLN A 375 -31.27 13.38 1.03
CA GLN A 375 -31.74 13.72 -0.31
C GLN A 375 -30.83 13.18 -1.43
N GLY A 376 -29.75 12.48 -1.11
CA GLY A 376 -28.78 11.98 -2.10
C GLY A 376 -27.86 13.06 -2.67
N LYS A 377 -27.75 14.21 -2.02
CA LYS A 377 -26.82 15.28 -2.41
C LYS A 377 -25.43 15.00 -1.85
N THR A 378 -24.78 13.96 -2.40
CA THR A 378 -23.50 13.41 -1.89
C THR A 378 -22.32 13.74 -2.78
N ALA A 379 -22.47 14.59 -3.81
CA ALA A 379 -21.38 15.01 -4.67
C ALA A 379 -20.32 15.78 -3.86
N GLY A 380 -19.06 15.37 -3.97
CA GLY A 380 -17.93 15.93 -3.20
C GLY A 380 -17.85 15.48 -1.74
N VAL A 381 -18.79 14.66 -1.27
CA VAL A 381 -18.73 14.08 0.09
C VAL A 381 -17.91 12.80 0.07
N PHE A 382 -16.76 12.84 0.74
CA PHE A 382 -15.81 11.72 0.73
C PHE A 382 -16.48 10.38 1.07
N GLN A 383 -16.17 9.35 0.29
CA GLN A 383 -16.71 7.97 0.38
C GLN A 383 -18.22 7.83 0.10
N LEU A 384 -19.01 8.91 0.00
CA LEU A 384 -20.45 8.85 -0.23
C LEU A 384 -20.87 9.16 -1.68
N GLU A 385 -19.90 9.34 -2.61
CA GLU A 385 -20.15 9.88 -3.97
C GLU A 385 -20.65 8.86 -4.98
N SER A 386 -20.37 7.54 -4.78
CA SER A 386 -20.78 6.55 -5.77
C SER A 386 -22.29 6.31 -5.73
N ALA A 387 -22.89 6.04 -6.89
CA ALA A 387 -24.34 5.82 -7.02
C ALA A 387 -24.87 4.74 -6.05
N GLY A 388 -24.06 3.67 -5.80
CA GLY A 388 -24.44 2.59 -4.91
C GLY A 388 -24.62 3.06 -3.46
N ILE A 389 -23.61 3.74 -2.90
CA ILE A 389 -23.70 4.21 -1.51
C ILE A 389 -24.69 5.39 -1.38
N THR A 390 -24.80 6.25 -2.39
CA THR A 390 -25.82 7.32 -2.41
C THR A 390 -27.22 6.74 -2.28
N ASN A 391 -27.54 5.65 -3.00
CA ASN A 391 -28.83 4.97 -2.88
C ASN A 391 -29.06 4.42 -1.47
N VAL A 392 -28.02 3.85 -0.83
CA VAL A 392 -28.10 3.35 0.55
C VAL A 392 -28.37 4.51 1.52
N VAL A 393 -27.59 5.60 1.43
CA VAL A 393 -27.76 6.81 2.26
C VAL A 393 -29.18 7.39 2.13
N THR A 394 -29.68 7.50 0.89
CA THR A 394 -31.04 8.02 0.62
C THR A 394 -32.12 7.12 1.19
N GLY A 395 -31.95 5.80 1.13
CA GLY A 395 -32.87 4.84 1.71
C GLY A 395 -32.84 4.79 3.24
N PHE A 396 -31.64 4.90 3.80
CA PHE A 396 -31.40 4.82 5.25
C PHE A 396 -31.80 6.13 5.98
N LYS A 397 -31.56 7.30 5.34
CA LYS A 397 -31.84 8.65 5.85
C LYS A 397 -31.14 8.93 7.18
N PRO A 398 -29.81 9.06 7.19
CA PRO A 398 -29.04 9.26 8.41
C PRO A 398 -29.44 10.54 9.15
N HIS A 399 -29.38 10.49 10.48
CA HIS A 399 -29.65 11.60 11.40
C HIS A 399 -28.47 11.92 12.34
N SER A 400 -27.41 11.10 12.30
CA SER A 400 -26.25 11.22 13.17
C SER A 400 -24.99 10.76 12.50
N ILE A 401 -23.82 11.05 13.10
CA ILE A 401 -22.52 10.54 12.62
C ILE A 401 -22.41 9.02 12.78
N GLU A 402 -23.06 8.45 13.82
CA GLU A 402 -23.13 7.01 14.05
C GLU A 402 -23.87 6.31 12.90
N ASP A 403 -24.93 6.93 12.40
CA ASP A 403 -25.69 6.44 11.25
C ASP A 403 -24.81 6.40 9.98
N ILE A 404 -24.04 7.47 9.73
CA ILE A 404 -23.09 7.54 8.61
C ILE A 404 -22.00 6.46 8.80
N THR A 405 -21.48 6.32 10.02
CA THR A 405 -20.48 5.30 10.36
C THR A 405 -21.00 3.91 10.06
N ALA A 406 -22.26 3.59 10.46
CA ALA A 406 -22.88 2.31 10.18
C ALA A 406 -23.05 2.07 8.67
N VAL A 407 -23.51 3.08 7.92
CA VAL A 407 -23.65 2.98 6.46
C VAL A 407 -22.29 2.66 5.80
N VAL A 408 -21.23 3.40 6.14
CA VAL A 408 -19.90 3.20 5.55
C VAL A 408 -19.32 1.84 5.95
N ALA A 409 -19.53 1.40 7.20
CA ALA A 409 -19.01 0.13 7.70
C ALA A 409 -19.70 -1.09 7.07
N LEU A 410 -20.99 -1.02 6.79
CA LEU A 410 -21.80 -2.14 6.30
C LEU A 410 -21.89 -2.19 4.78
N TYR A 411 -21.72 -1.05 4.10
CA TYR A 411 -21.78 -1.02 2.64
C TYR A 411 -20.55 -1.71 2.05
N ARG A 412 -20.81 -2.68 1.15
CA ARG A 412 -19.79 -3.34 0.32
C ARG A 412 -20.18 -3.12 -1.13
N PRO A 413 -19.33 -2.45 -1.95
CA PRO A 413 -19.59 -2.22 -3.37
C PRO A 413 -19.55 -3.51 -4.20
#